data_729e962bc14280b611e579d2a5d1a933
#
_entry.id   729e962bc14280b611e579d2a5d1a933
#
_cell.length_a   1.000
_cell.length_b   1.000
_cell.length_c   1.000
_cell.angle_alpha   90.00
_cell.angle_beta   90.00
_cell.angle_gamma   90.00
#
_symmetry.space_group_name_H-M   'P 1'
#
loop_
_entity.id
_entity.type
_entity.pdbx_description
1 polymer ?
#
loop_
_entity_poly.entity_id
_entity_poly.type
_entity_poly.pdbx_seq_one_letter_code
_entity_poly.pdbx_strand_id
1 'polypeptide(L)'
;TNQMQYQLNPKAVSFIQSYMEKQAASLQKMKTWAKPYFNLYDHILIANGIPTTLKYLSVIESSLNAGVVSWAGAAGPWQIIPEEAKRLGLKLSPVDERMDYEKSTQAAATILRESFAEFGDWLLVVAAYNGGAGRVRQAIKKKGTKDFWAIQYELPLETRNHVKKF
;
A
#
# COMPACT_ATOMS: atom_id res chain seq x y z
N THR A 1 -1.75 -26.35 -2.05
CA THR A 1 -2.34 -25.10 -2.58
C THR A 1 -3.23 -24.50 -1.49
N ASN A 2 -2.64 -23.67 -0.61
CA ASN A 2 -3.40 -22.87 0.34
C ASN A 2 -3.98 -21.66 -0.43
N GLN A 3 -5.18 -21.82 -0.97
CA GLN A 3 -6.03 -20.68 -1.31
C GLN A 3 -6.46 -20.06 0.02
N MET A 4 -5.86 -18.92 0.40
CA MET A 4 -6.43 -18.08 1.43
C MET A 4 -7.79 -17.61 0.90
N GLN A 5 -8.87 -18.14 1.47
CA GLN A 5 -10.21 -17.60 1.26
C GLN A 5 -10.26 -16.24 1.96
N TYR A 6 -10.13 -15.17 1.19
CA TYR A 6 -10.36 -13.83 1.68
C TYR A 6 -11.87 -13.65 1.90
N GLN A 7 -12.33 -13.83 3.13
CA GLN A 7 -13.68 -13.42 3.51
C GLN A 7 -13.69 -11.91 3.70
N LEU A 8 -14.55 -11.24 2.92
CA LEU A 8 -14.77 -9.81 3.06
C LEU A 8 -15.34 -9.49 4.44
N ASN A 9 -14.67 -8.62 5.20
CA ASN A 9 -15.16 -8.25 6.52
C ASN A 9 -16.49 -7.49 6.39
N PRO A 10 -17.57 -7.89 7.11
CA PRO A 10 -18.87 -7.24 7.04
C PRO A 10 -18.84 -5.71 7.25
N LYS A 11 -17.89 -5.22 8.05
CA LYS A 11 -17.69 -3.77 8.31
C LYS A 11 -17.18 -2.99 7.09
N ALA A 12 -16.76 -3.67 6.03
CA ALA A 12 -16.24 -3.05 4.81
C ALA A 12 -17.20 -3.19 3.61
N VAL A 13 -18.23 -4.02 3.69
CA VAL A 13 -19.06 -4.40 2.52
C VAL A 13 -19.65 -3.20 1.78
N SER A 14 -20.37 -2.32 2.47
CA SER A 14 -21.01 -1.16 1.84
C SER A 14 -20.01 -0.19 1.21
N PHE A 15 -18.87 0.02 1.87
CA PHE A 15 -17.80 0.86 1.32
C PHE A 15 -17.21 0.24 0.05
N ILE A 16 -16.93 -1.06 0.06
CA ILE A 16 -16.33 -1.76 -1.08
C ILE A 16 -17.28 -1.78 -2.27
N GLN A 17 -18.56 -2.03 -2.04
CA GLN A 17 -19.59 -1.96 -3.12
C GLN A 17 -19.59 -0.59 -3.80
N SER A 18 -19.67 0.49 -3.02
CA SER A 18 -19.63 1.85 -3.57
C SER A 18 -18.31 2.18 -4.27
N TYR A 19 -17.19 1.70 -3.75
CA TYR A 19 -15.88 1.89 -4.37
C TYR A 19 -15.78 1.15 -5.72
N MET A 20 -16.22 -0.10 -5.77
CA MET A 20 -16.21 -0.91 -6.99
C MET A 20 -17.10 -0.31 -8.07
N GLU A 21 -18.31 0.16 -7.72
CA GLU A 21 -19.20 0.85 -8.66
C GLU A 21 -18.55 2.07 -9.31
N LYS A 22 -17.83 2.88 -8.51
CA LYS A 22 -17.15 4.09 -8.97
C LYS A 22 -15.88 3.81 -9.78
N GLN A 23 -15.16 2.73 -9.48
CA GLN A 23 -13.83 2.45 -10.04
C GLN A 23 -13.81 1.34 -11.09
N ALA A 24 -14.92 0.60 -11.28
CA ALA A 24 -14.96 -0.57 -12.15
C ALA A 24 -14.41 -0.31 -13.56
N ALA A 25 -14.81 0.79 -14.21
CA ALA A 25 -14.34 1.13 -15.55
C ALA A 25 -12.84 1.45 -15.60
N SER A 26 -12.32 2.14 -14.59
CA SER A 26 -10.89 2.46 -14.48
C SER A 26 -10.05 1.20 -14.23
N LEU A 27 -10.47 0.35 -13.31
CA LEU A 27 -9.80 -0.91 -13.00
C LEU A 27 -9.82 -1.88 -14.19
N GLN A 28 -10.93 -1.91 -14.94
CA GLN A 28 -11.03 -2.73 -16.14
C GLN A 28 -10.08 -2.28 -17.25
N LYS A 29 -9.94 -0.96 -17.46
CA LYS A 29 -8.96 -0.41 -18.40
C LYS A 29 -7.52 -0.74 -17.96
N MET A 30 -7.24 -0.67 -16.66
CA MET A 30 -5.92 -0.98 -16.11
C MET A 30 -5.49 -2.42 -16.41
N LYS A 31 -6.39 -3.38 -16.39
CA LYS A 31 -6.09 -4.80 -16.68
C LYS A 31 -5.38 -5.01 -18.02
N THR A 32 -5.63 -4.16 -19.01
CA THR A 32 -5.06 -4.31 -20.35
C THR A 32 -3.58 -3.93 -20.40
N TRP A 33 -3.15 -2.92 -19.64
CA TRP A 33 -1.78 -2.40 -19.71
C TRP A 33 -0.93 -2.67 -18.47
N ALA A 34 -1.55 -3.01 -17.33
CA ALA A 34 -0.84 -3.18 -16.06
C ALA A 34 -0.05 -4.50 -15.95
N LYS A 35 -0.34 -5.48 -16.80
CA LYS A 35 0.25 -6.84 -16.71
C LYS A 35 1.78 -6.86 -16.61
N PRO A 36 2.56 -6.14 -17.44
CA PRO A 36 4.02 -6.17 -17.31
C PRO A 36 4.51 -5.56 -15.98
N TYR A 37 3.84 -4.53 -15.47
CA TYR A 37 4.16 -3.94 -14.17
C TYR A 37 3.83 -4.89 -13.02
N PHE A 38 2.69 -5.56 -13.08
CA PHE A 38 2.31 -6.56 -12.08
C PHE A 38 3.25 -7.75 -12.06
N ASN A 39 3.73 -8.21 -13.22
CA ASN A 39 4.72 -9.27 -13.29
C ASN A 39 6.04 -8.85 -12.60
N LEU A 40 6.51 -7.63 -12.85
CA LEU A 40 7.69 -7.07 -12.19
C LEU A 40 7.47 -6.99 -10.66
N TYR A 41 6.32 -6.47 -10.23
CA TYR A 41 5.99 -6.36 -8.82
C TYR A 41 5.91 -7.72 -8.13
N ASP A 42 5.25 -8.70 -8.74
CA ASP A 42 5.15 -10.06 -8.21
C ASP A 42 6.53 -10.67 -8.01
N HIS A 43 7.42 -10.52 -8.99
CA HIS A 43 8.79 -11.02 -8.89
C HIS A 43 9.54 -10.42 -7.70
N ILE A 44 9.47 -9.10 -7.54
CA ILE A 44 10.16 -8.39 -6.45
C ILE A 44 9.53 -8.72 -5.09
N LEU A 45 8.20 -8.73 -4.99
CA LEU A 45 7.51 -9.00 -3.73
C LEU A 45 7.77 -10.43 -3.26
N ILE A 46 7.69 -11.42 -4.16
CA ILE A 46 8.00 -12.82 -3.85
C ILE A 46 9.44 -12.97 -3.36
N ALA A 47 10.41 -12.35 -4.05
CA ALA A 47 11.81 -12.38 -3.65
C ALA A 47 12.08 -11.79 -2.26
N ASN A 48 11.19 -10.90 -1.78
CA ASN A 48 11.24 -10.29 -0.46
C ASN A 48 10.32 -10.96 0.59
N GLY A 49 9.67 -12.07 0.25
CA GLY A 49 8.75 -12.79 1.15
C GLY A 49 7.45 -12.04 1.43
N ILE A 50 7.03 -11.14 0.54
CA ILE A 50 5.83 -10.31 0.68
C ILE A 50 4.69 -10.89 -0.17
N PRO A 51 3.46 -10.98 0.36
CA PRO A 51 2.30 -11.40 -0.43
C PRO A 51 2.11 -10.53 -1.66
N THR A 52 1.92 -11.16 -2.83
CA THR A 52 1.78 -10.45 -4.11
C THR A 52 0.57 -9.53 -4.18
N THR A 53 -0.44 -9.75 -3.32
CA THR A 53 -1.60 -8.85 -3.20
C THR A 53 -1.20 -7.44 -2.79
N LEU A 54 -0.05 -7.24 -2.11
CA LEU A 54 0.44 -5.91 -1.73
C LEU A 54 0.75 -5.00 -2.94
N LYS A 55 0.89 -5.56 -4.15
CA LYS A 55 0.99 -4.76 -5.39
C LYS A 55 -0.18 -3.81 -5.60
N TYR A 56 -1.35 -4.14 -5.07
CA TYR A 56 -2.53 -3.28 -5.19
C TYR A 56 -2.44 -1.99 -4.38
N LEU A 57 -1.48 -1.86 -3.44
CA LEU A 57 -1.15 -0.58 -2.83
C LEU A 57 -0.72 0.45 -3.88
N SER A 58 0.11 0.05 -4.84
CA SER A 58 0.53 0.94 -5.93
C SER A 58 -0.66 1.39 -6.81
N VAL A 59 -1.66 0.52 -6.98
CA VAL A 59 -2.92 0.90 -7.66
C VAL A 59 -3.66 1.97 -6.87
N ILE A 60 -3.79 1.80 -5.57
CA ILE A 60 -4.50 2.74 -4.69
C ILE A 60 -3.74 4.06 -4.58
N GLU A 61 -2.41 4.02 -4.48
CA GLU A 61 -1.56 5.20 -4.31
C GLU A 61 -1.52 6.09 -5.58
N SER A 62 -1.40 5.49 -6.75
CA SER A 62 -1.09 6.24 -7.99
C SER A 62 -1.79 5.74 -9.24
N SER A 63 -2.61 4.69 -9.17
CA SER A 63 -3.09 3.93 -10.34
C SER A 63 -1.94 3.44 -11.23
N LEU A 64 -0.82 3.01 -10.63
CA LEU A 64 0.43 2.61 -11.29
C LEU A 64 1.12 3.74 -12.10
N ASN A 65 0.81 5.00 -11.84
CA ASN A 65 1.37 6.11 -12.58
C ASN A 65 2.69 6.59 -11.97
N ALA A 66 3.78 6.43 -12.71
CA ALA A 66 5.11 6.84 -12.26
C ALA A 66 5.27 8.36 -12.10
N GLY A 67 4.50 9.17 -12.84
CA GLY A 67 4.61 10.62 -12.83
C GLY A 67 3.81 11.33 -11.73
N VAL A 68 3.09 10.60 -10.87
CA VAL A 68 2.29 11.22 -9.80
C VAL A 68 3.18 11.75 -8.69
N VAL A 69 2.99 13.02 -8.34
CA VAL A 69 3.60 13.67 -7.18
C VAL A 69 2.49 14.28 -6.33
N SER A 70 2.45 13.92 -5.05
CA SER A 70 1.49 14.49 -4.12
C SER A 70 1.91 15.88 -3.64
N TRP A 71 0.97 16.65 -3.10
CA TRP A 71 1.27 17.95 -2.49
C TRP A 71 2.26 17.83 -1.31
N ALA A 72 2.31 16.68 -0.64
CA ALA A 72 3.26 16.39 0.44
C ALA A 72 4.62 15.86 -0.05
N GLY A 73 4.85 15.84 -1.37
CA GLY A 73 6.10 15.42 -1.98
C GLY A 73 6.30 13.92 -2.14
N ALA A 74 5.30 13.09 -1.83
CA ALA A 74 5.35 11.67 -2.17
C ALA A 74 5.29 11.50 -3.69
N ALA A 75 6.08 10.60 -4.27
CA ALA A 75 6.21 10.47 -5.72
C ALA A 75 6.27 9.02 -6.20
N GLY A 76 5.90 8.85 -7.46
CA GLY A 76 6.00 7.60 -8.19
C GLY A 76 4.86 6.62 -7.93
N PRO A 77 4.96 5.40 -8.49
CA PRO A 77 3.88 4.42 -8.44
C PRO A 77 3.55 3.96 -7.00
N TRP A 78 4.51 4.03 -6.09
CA TRP A 78 4.37 3.65 -4.69
C TRP A 78 4.21 4.85 -3.74
N GLN A 79 4.22 6.09 -4.25
CA GLN A 79 4.07 7.32 -3.47
C GLN A 79 5.03 7.37 -2.27
N ILE A 80 6.32 7.14 -2.54
CA ILE A 80 7.39 7.17 -1.52
C ILE A 80 7.71 8.63 -1.17
N ILE A 81 7.75 8.96 0.11
CA ILE A 81 8.14 10.30 0.59
C ILE A 81 9.66 10.51 0.48
N PRO A 82 10.15 11.76 0.36
CA PRO A 82 11.57 12.04 0.17
C PRO A 82 12.47 11.47 1.26
N GLU A 83 12.04 11.49 2.50
CA GLU A 83 12.79 10.96 3.65
C GLU A 83 13.04 9.45 3.53
N GLU A 84 12.00 8.69 3.17
CA GLU A 84 12.10 7.25 2.95
C GLU A 84 12.97 6.94 1.72
N ALA A 85 12.82 7.71 0.64
CA ALA A 85 13.64 7.56 -0.55
C ALA A 85 15.13 7.72 -0.22
N LYS A 86 15.49 8.77 0.53
CA LYS A 86 16.88 9.00 0.98
C LYS A 86 17.36 7.89 1.89
N ARG A 87 16.56 7.47 2.86
CA ARG A 87 16.89 6.38 3.79
C ARG A 87 17.19 5.08 3.03
N LEU A 88 16.49 4.81 1.96
CA LEU A 88 16.62 3.61 1.14
C LEU A 88 17.60 3.76 -0.04
N GLY A 89 18.29 4.89 -0.13
CA GLY A 89 19.33 5.13 -1.14
C GLY A 89 18.82 5.48 -2.54
N LEU A 90 17.54 5.86 -2.69
CA LEU A 90 17.01 6.34 -3.95
C LEU A 90 17.50 7.77 -4.22
N LYS A 91 17.94 8.02 -5.44
CA LYS A 91 18.30 9.37 -5.91
C LYS A 91 17.03 10.17 -6.20
N LEU A 92 17.02 11.43 -5.81
CA LEU A 92 15.93 12.38 -6.11
C LEU A 92 16.29 13.39 -7.20
N SER A 93 17.57 13.47 -7.58
CA SER A 93 18.10 14.38 -8.60
C SER A 93 19.37 13.77 -9.22
N PRO A 94 19.68 14.01 -10.50
CA PRO A 94 18.90 14.75 -11.50
C PRO A 94 17.65 14.02 -11.99
N VAL A 95 17.56 12.70 -11.77
CA VAL A 95 16.39 11.87 -12.08
C VAL A 95 15.85 11.31 -10.79
N ASP A 96 14.54 11.45 -10.58
CA ASP A 96 13.87 10.93 -9.39
C ASP A 96 13.61 9.43 -9.54
N GLU A 97 14.39 8.62 -8.82
CA GLU A 97 14.32 7.16 -8.88
C GLU A 97 13.04 6.57 -8.23
N ARG A 98 12.25 7.39 -7.52
CA ARG A 98 10.92 6.99 -7.05
C ARG A 98 9.93 6.77 -8.20
N MET A 99 10.22 7.36 -9.36
CA MET A 99 9.44 7.19 -10.60
C MET A 99 9.86 5.96 -11.40
N ASP A 100 10.97 5.32 -11.07
CA ASP A 100 11.41 4.06 -11.67
C ASP A 100 10.63 2.89 -11.03
N TYR A 101 9.95 2.09 -11.86
CA TYR A 101 9.09 1.00 -11.37
C TYR A 101 9.84 -0.08 -10.60
N GLU A 102 11.05 -0.44 -11.04
CA GLU A 102 11.84 -1.47 -10.39
C GLU A 102 12.42 -0.95 -9.06
N LYS A 103 13.12 0.18 -9.10
CA LYS A 103 13.76 0.78 -7.92
C LYS A 103 12.76 1.16 -6.83
N SER A 104 11.64 1.77 -7.22
CA SER A 104 10.60 2.15 -6.27
C SER A 104 9.89 0.93 -5.68
N THR A 105 9.73 -0.16 -6.44
CA THR A 105 9.16 -1.41 -5.92
C THR A 105 10.11 -2.11 -4.94
N GLN A 106 11.42 -2.12 -5.20
CA GLN A 106 12.41 -2.61 -4.24
C GLN A 106 12.38 -1.82 -2.93
N ALA A 107 12.30 -0.50 -3.01
CA ALA A 107 12.16 0.36 -1.84
C ALA A 107 10.85 0.09 -1.09
N ALA A 108 9.72 0.01 -1.79
CA ALA A 108 8.43 -0.31 -1.21
C ALA A 108 8.45 -1.69 -0.51
N ALA A 109 9.06 -2.70 -1.13
CA ALA A 109 9.22 -4.02 -0.53
C ALA A 109 9.99 -3.95 0.79
N THR A 110 11.04 -3.14 0.87
CA THR A 110 11.79 -2.94 2.13
C THR A 110 10.91 -2.28 3.19
N ILE A 111 10.19 -1.21 2.85
CA ILE A 111 9.26 -0.53 3.77
C ILE A 111 8.19 -1.50 4.29
N LEU A 112 7.58 -2.29 3.40
CA LEU A 112 6.53 -3.24 3.76
C LEU A 112 7.06 -4.36 4.68
N ARG A 113 8.24 -4.88 4.42
CA ARG A 113 8.88 -5.91 5.25
C ARG A 113 9.23 -5.40 6.64
N GLU A 114 9.83 -4.20 6.73
CA GLU A 114 10.15 -3.56 8.01
C GLU A 114 8.89 -3.32 8.84
N SER A 115 7.84 -2.82 8.19
CA SER A 115 6.54 -2.59 8.83
C SER A 115 5.88 -3.89 9.30
N PHE A 116 5.99 -4.96 8.53
CA PHE A 116 5.47 -6.27 8.95
C PHE A 116 6.26 -6.85 10.12
N ALA A 117 7.57 -6.67 10.15
CA ALA A 117 8.39 -7.07 11.30
C ALA A 117 7.95 -6.38 12.61
N GLU A 118 7.46 -5.14 12.52
CA GLU A 118 6.94 -4.40 13.69
C GLU A 118 5.52 -4.82 14.08
N PHE A 119 4.62 -4.87 13.11
CA PHE A 119 3.18 -5.02 13.39
C PHE A 119 2.68 -6.47 13.36
N GLY A 120 3.29 -7.34 12.53
CA GLY A 120 2.93 -8.74 12.39
C GLY A 120 1.58 -9.01 11.70
N ASP A 121 0.96 -7.97 11.12
CA ASP A 121 -0.34 -8.04 10.45
C ASP A 121 -0.36 -7.14 9.21
N TRP A 122 -0.79 -7.68 8.06
CA TRP A 122 -0.74 -6.95 6.80
C TRP A 122 -1.74 -5.80 6.71
N LEU A 123 -2.88 -5.86 7.38
CA LEU A 123 -3.82 -4.74 7.42
C LEU A 123 -3.25 -3.55 8.22
N LEU A 124 -2.50 -3.84 9.29
CA LEU A 124 -1.77 -2.81 10.03
C LEU A 124 -0.63 -2.23 9.20
N VAL A 125 0.06 -3.04 8.40
CA VAL A 125 1.09 -2.57 7.45
C VAL A 125 0.48 -1.62 6.43
N VAL A 126 -0.66 -1.97 5.83
CA VAL A 126 -1.39 -1.11 4.87
C VAL A 126 -1.83 0.19 5.54
N ALA A 127 -2.33 0.13 6.77
CA ALA A 127 -2.69 1.32 7.55
C ALA A 127 -1.47 2.22 7.83
N ALA A 128 -0.34 1.62 8.20
CA ALA A 128 0.91 2.34 8.47
C ALA A 128 1.50 2.98 7.20
N TYR A 129 1.37 2.31 6.06
CA TYR A 129 1.84 2.82 4.76
C TYR A 129 1.14 4.15 4.39
N ASN A 130 -0.16 4.25 4.61
CA ASN A 130 -0.92 5.48 4.36
C ASN A 130 -0.84 6.49 5.51
N GLY A 131 -1.11 6.03 6.74
CA GLY A 131 -1.30 6.92 7.89
C GLY A 131 -0.07 7.16 8.76
N GLY A 132 1.03 6.43 8.49
CA GLY A 132 2.25 6.47 9.28
C GLY A 132 2.25 5.48 10.45
N ALA A 133 3.39 4.83 10.68
CA ALA A 133 3.57 3.83 11.73
C ALA A 133 3.30 4.39 13.14
N GLY A 134 3.61 5.67 13.39
CA GLY A 134 3.39 6.32 14.68
C GLY A 134 1.91 6.32 15.10
N ARG A 135 1.00 6.62 14.16
CA ARG A 135 -0.44 6.61 14.43
C ARG A 135 -0.97 5.20 14.70
N VAL A 136 -0.47 4.22 13.96
CA VAL A 136 -0.83 2.81 14.19
C VAL A 136 -0.36 2.35 15.57
N ARG A 137 0.88 2.67 15.98
CA ARG A 137 1.39 2.37 17.33
C ARG A 137 0.53 2.98 18.43
N GLN A 138 0.13 4.26 18.27
CA GLN A 138 -0.73 4.94 19.24
C GLN A 138 -2.11 4.28 19.33
N ALA A 139 -2.71 3.90 18.21
CA ALA A 139 -3.99 3.21 18.18
C ALA A 139 -3.93 1.83 18.86
N ILE A 140 -2.86 1.06 18.58
CA ILE A 140 -2.60 -0.23 19.25
C ILE A 140 -2.45 -0.03 20.76
N LYS A 141 -1.64 0.94 21.19
CA LYS A 141 -1.43 1.23 22.62
C LYS A 141 -2.73 1.60 23.31
N LYS A 142 -3.57 2.43 22.67
CA LYS A 142 -4.84 2.89 23.23
C LYS A 142 -5.86 1.76 23.38
N LYS A 143 -5.90 0.83 22.45
CA LYS A 143 -6.88 -0.27 22.43
C LYS A 143 -6.35 -1.57 23.01
N GLY A 144 -5.05 -1.70 23.21
CA GLY A 144 -4.42 -2.93 23.74
C GLY A 144 -4.48 -4.14 22.79
N THR A 145 -4.66 -3.92 21.49
CA THR A 145 -4.78 -4.99 20.49
C THR A 145 -4.14 -4.60 19.17
N LYS A 146 -3.64 -5.59 18.42
CA LYS A 146 -3.14 -5.48 17.04
C LYS A 146 -4.21 -5.88 15.99
N ASP A 147 -5.48 -5.93 16.33
CA ASP A 147 -6.57 -6.15 15.36
C ASP A 147 -6.97 -4.82 14.70
N PHE A 148 -6.74 -4.69 13.39
CA PHE A 148 -7.14 -3.50 12.62
C PHE A 148 -8.61 -3.13 12.81
N TRP A 149 -9.51 -4.11 12.79
CA TRP A 149 -10.95 -3.87 12.89
C TRP A 149 -11.39 -3.35 14.25
N ALA A 150 -10.61 -3.63 15.29
CA ALA A 150 -10.82 -3.09 16.64
C ALA A 150 -10.25 -1.67 16.78
N ILE A 151 -9.09 -1.38 16.16
CA ILE A 151 -8.41 -0.08 16.30
C ILE A 151 -8.77 0.95 15.24
N GLN A 152 -9.47 0.57 14.17
CA GLN A 152 -9.67 1.42 12.99
C GLN A 152 -10.22 2.82 13.30
N TYR A 153 -11.07 2.94 14.32
CA TYR A 153 -11.69 4.23 14.68
C TYR A 153 -10.74 5.19 15.42
N GLU A 154 -9.58 4.71 15.85
CA GLU A 154 -8.48 5.54 16.36
C GLU A 154 -7.59 6.08 15.24
N LEU A 155 -7.79 5.62 14.01
CA LEU A 155 -7.07 6.06 12.82
C LEU A 155 -7.89 7.09 12.03
N PRO A 156 -7.24 7.98 11.27
CA PRO A 156 -7.93 8.92 10.38
C PRO A 156 -8.87 8.19 9.40
N LEU A 157 -9.97 8.85 9.03
CA LEU A 157 -10.93 8.30 8.07
C LEU A 157 -10.28 7.90 6.75
N GLU A 158 -9.35 8.71 6.26
CA GLU A 158 -8.57 8.42 5.06
C GLU A 158 -7.83 7.07 5.16
N THR A 159 -7.13 6.85 6.28
CA THR A 159 -6.38 5.62 6.53
C THR A 159 -7.30 4.41 6.65
N ARG A 160 -8.45 4.54 7.35
CA ARG A 160 -9.45 3.47 7.41
C ARG A 160 -9.98 3.09 6.03
N ASN A 161 -10.28 4.09 5.21
CA ASN A 161 -10.78 3.89 3.86
C ASN A 161 -9.70 3.32 2.93
N HIS A 162 -8.44 3.70 3.12
CA HIS A 162 -7.31 3.16 2.39
C HIS A 162 -7.19 1.64 2.59
N VAL A 163 -7.25 1.18 3.84
CA VAL A 163 -7.24 -0.27 4.13
C VAL A 163 -8.43 -1.00 3.50
N LYS A 164 -9.62 -0.39 3.50
CA LYS A 164 -10.81 -0.99 2.88
C LYS A 164 -10.75 -1.06 1.35
N LYS A 165 -10.02 -0.14 0.71
CA LYS A 165 -9.77 -0.18 -0.75
C LYS A 165 -8.82 -1.30 -1.14
N PHE A 166 -7.87 -1.61 -0.25
CA PHE A 166 -6.91 -2.70 -0.43
C PHE A 166 -7.57 -4.07 -0.34
#